data_856b8a133fb616639efa2303b1cdc52e
#
_entry.id   856b8a133fb616639efa2303b1cdc52e
#
_cell.length_a   1.000
_cell.length_b   1.000
_cell.length_c   1.000
_cell.angle_alpha   90.00
_cell.angle_beta   90.00
_cell.angle_gamma   90.00
#
_symmetry.space_group_name_H-M   'P 1'
#
loop_
_entity.id
_entity.type
_entity.pdbx_description
1 polymer ?
#
loop_
_entity_poly.entity_id
_entity_poly.type
_entity_poly.pdbx_seq_one_letter_code
_entity_poly.pdbx_strand_id
1 'polypeptide(L)'
;MRMRTRVWSAVLLGVLPGICGGAVLGSGPAVAAPLPEADLAFHGSAVMDGDRVEVRLTPRNNGPAAVADATVRLRWSAVLADRQQLPAGCVREDDRTVLCGTGALAADGAGEQVRVAVRLRERPSEVMLEVDTAWNGGVLDKDRSNDRLTVLVLATGDAYAF
;
A
#
# COMPACT_ATOMS: atom_id res chain seq x y z
N MET A 1 -46.10 5.28 57.78
CA MET A 1 -46.46 4.80 59.13
C MET A 1 -45.47 3.65 59.47
N ARG A 2 -44.81 3.74 60.61
CA ARG A 2 -43.85 2.83 61.27
C ARG A 2 -42.47 2.70 60.58
N MET A 3 -41.40 3.38 60.86
CA MET A 3 -40.61 3.54 62.10
C MET A 3 -40.21 2.22 62.82
N ARG A 4 -38.89 2.04 62.91
CA ARG A 4 -38.06 1.43 63.97
C ARG A 4 -36.85 0.72 63.38
N THR A 5 -35.69 0.66 63.87
CA THR A 5 -34.90 1.31 64.95
C THR A 5 -33.48 0.74 64.84
N ARG A 6 -32.52 1.61 64.96
CA ARG A 6 -31.14 1.46 65.43
C ARG A 6 -30.68 0.08 65.95
N VAL A 7 -29.49 -0.34 65.60
CA VAL A 7 -28.48 -0.76 66.60
C VAL A 7 -27.07 -0.36 66.14
N TRP A 8 -26.38 0.30 67.00
CA TRP A 8 -24.97 0.60 66.95
C TRP A 8 -24.17 -0.63 67.46
N SER A 9 -22.98 -0.88 66.86
CA SER A 9 -21.89 -1.56 67.53
C SER A 9 -20.58 -1.06 66.98
N ALA A 10 -19.91 -0.29 67.76
CA ALA A 10 -18.50 0.04 67.63
C ALA A 10 -17.62 -1.12 68.10
N VAL A 11 -16.37 -1.10 67.67
CA VAL A 11 -15.15 -1.73 68.29
C VAL A 11 -14.34 -2.36 67.13
N LEU A 12 -13.11 -2.11 66.86
CA LEU A 12 -11.84 -1.84 67.56
C LEU A 12 -10.77 -1.45 66.54
N LEU A 13 -9.89 -0.56 66.97
CA LEU A 13 -8.62 -0.26 66.31
C LEU A 13 -7.72 -1.47 66.12
N GLY A 14 -7.19 -1.63 64.91
CA GLY A 14 -6.05 -2.47 64.64
C GLY A 14 -5.12 -1.71 63.67
N VAL A 15 -4.17 -0.97 64.20
CA VAL A 15 -3.08 -0.35 63.45
C VAL A 15 -2.03 -1.40 63.15
N LEU A 16 -1.93 -1.83 61.89
CA LEU A 16 -0.78 -2.58 61.39
C LEU A 16 0.01 -1.69 60.43
N PRO A 17 1.33 -1.50 60.58
CA PRO A 17 2.13 -0.81 59.60
C PRO A 17 2.32 -1.72 58.38
N GLY A 18 1.54 -1.47 57.32
CA GLY A 18 1.71 -2.09 56.02
C GLY A 18 2.91 -1.48 55.32
N ILE A 19 3.91 -2.29 55.07
CA ILE A 19 5.06 -2.03 54.20
C ILE A 19 4.54 -1.71 52.81
N CYS A 20 4.63 -0.42 52.42
CA CYS A 20 4.42 -0.02 50.98
C CYS A 20 5.60 -0.56 50.18
N GLY A 21 5.48 -1.80 49.70
CA GLY A 21 6.29 -2.32 48.61
C GLY A 21 5.87 -1.65 47.31
N GLY A 22 6.49 -0.54 46.96
CA GLY A 22 6.32 0.09 45.67
C GLY A 22 6.85 -0.84 44.58
N ALA A 23 5.95 -1.53 43.87
CA ALA A 23 6.28 -2.22 42.63
C ALA A 23 6.63 -1.14 41.59
N VAL A 24 7.92 -0.89 41.41
CA VAL A 24 8.43 -0.10 40.28
C VAL A 24 8.18 -0.96 39.05
N LEU A 25 7.07 -0.72 38.33
CA LEU A 25 6.87 -1.22 36.99
C LEU A 25 7.92 -0.58 36.10
N GLY A 26 9.05 -1.24 35.93
CA GLY A 26 10.09 -0.84 35.01
C GLY A 26 9.50 -0.84 33.59
N SER A 27 9.21 0.34 33.06
CA SER A 27 8.96 0.52 31.63
C SER A 27 10.28 0.24 30.92
N GLY A 28 10.52 -1.03 30.54
CA GLY A 28 11.61 -1.37 29.64
C GLY A 28 11.41 -0.64 28.31
N PRO A 29 12.51 -0.27 27.64
CA PRO A 29 12.40 0.32 26.31
C PRO A 29 11.61 -0.64 25.41
N ALA A 30 10.51 -0.15 24.83
CA ALA A 30 9.78 -0.89 23.83
C ALA A 30 10.69 -1.05 22.60
N VAL A 31 11.23 -2.25 22.39
CA VAL A 31 11.97 -2.57 21.16
C VAL A 31 10.91 -2.65 20.07
N ALA A 32 10.98 -1.73 19.09
CA ALA A 32 10.11 -1.80 17.92
C ALA A 32 10.35 -3.13 17.20
N ALA A 33 9.26 -3.86 16.90
CA ALA A 33 9.37 -5.06 16.09
C ALA A 33 9.92 -4.69 14.69
N PRO A 34 10.80 -5.51 14.10
CA PRO A 34 11.26 -5.28 12.74
C PRO A 34 10.05 -5.26 11.78
N LEU A 35 10.13 -4.39 10.76
CA LEU A 35 9.11 -4.35 9.72
C LEU A 35 9.07 -5.69 8.98
N PRO A 36 7.87 -6.18 8.61
CA PRO A 36 7.73 -7.36 7.79
C PRO A 36 8.43 -7.15 6.43
N GLU A 37 9.12 -8.17 5.94
CA GLU A 37 9.89 -8.10 4.70
C GLU A 37 9.08 -8.65 3.54
N ALA A 38 8.91 -7.86 2.49
CA ALA A 38 8.32 -8.25 1.21
C ALA A 38 9.28 -7.90 0.06
N ASP A 39 8.97 -8.35 -1.14
CA ASP A 39 9.73 -8.08 -2.37
C ASP A 39 8.71 -7.88 -3.50
N LEU A 40 8.39 -6.61 -3.75
CA LEU A 40 7.39 -6.23 -4.76
C LEU A 40 8.03 -6.22 -6.15
N ALA A 41 7.40 -6.89 -7.09
CA ALA A 41 7.81 -6.94 -8.48
C ALA A 41 6.62 -6.67 -9.39
N PHE A 42 6.88 -6.09 -10.55
CA PHE A 42 5.88 -5.80 -11.55
C PHE A 42 6.22 -6.46 -12.88
N HIS A 43 5.24 -7.12 -13.48
CA HIS A 43 5.35 -7.70 -14.80
C HIS A 43 4.13 -7.32 -15.62
N GLY A 44 4.33 -7.08 -16.91
CA GLY A 44 3.19 -6.68 -17.70
C GLY A 44 3.50 -6.42 -19.15
N SER A 45 2.57 -5.71 -19.79
CA SER A 45 2.74 -5.22 -21.15
C SER A 45 2.02 -3.89 -21.35
N ALA A 46 2.54 -3.09 -22.26
CA ALA A 46 1.89 -1.89 -22.73
C ALA A 46 1.71 -1.94 -24.25
N VAL A 47 0.57 -1.43 -24.72
CA VAL A 47 0.23 -1.28 -26.14
C VAL A 47 -0.18 0.15 -26.39
N MET A 48 0.28 0.74 -27.48
CA MET A 48 -0.13 2.08 -27.90
C MET A 48 -0.68 2.04 -29.33
N ASP A 49 -1.89 2.59 -29.48
CA ASP A 49 -2.53 2.81 -30.78
C ASP A 49 -3.06 4.25 -30.82
N GLY A 50 -2.45 5.06 -31.65
CA GLY A 50 -2.74 6.49 -31.77
C GLY A 50 -2.53 7.26 -30.46
N ASP A 51 -3.62 7.75 -29.86
CA ASP A 51 -3.63 8.46 -28.60
C ASP A 51 -3.95 7.56 -27.39
N ARG A 52 -4.21 6.28 -27.60
CA ARG A 52 -4.59 5.33 -26.56
C ARG A 52 -3.41 4.46 -26.15
N VAL A 53 -3.14 4.42 -24.86
CA VAL A 53 -2.18 3.50 -24.25
C VAL A 53 -2.92 2.58 -23.29
N GLU A 54 -2.77 1.27 -23.50
CA GLU A 54 -3.32 0.23 -22.63
C GLU A 54 -2.16 -0.47 -21.91
N VAL A 55 -2.24 -0.54 -20.58
CA VAL A 55 -1.27 -1.21 -19.72
C VAL A 55 -1.97 -2.37 -19.01
N ARG A 56 -1.34 -3.53 -19.02
CA ARG A 56 -1.71 -4.72 -18.24
C ARG A 56 -0.54 -5.05 -17.33
N LEU A 57 -0.78 -4.92 -16.03
CA LEU A 57 0.23 -5.07 -15.00
C LEU A 57 -0.21 -6.17 -14.03
N THR A 58 0.67 -7.11 -13.75
CA THR A 58 0.48 -8.11 -12.69
C THR A 58 1.48 -7.83 -11.58
N PRO A 59 1.04 -7.33 -10.41
CA PRO A 59 1.90 -7.16 -9.26
C PRO A 59 2.24 -8.52 -8.66
N ARG A 60 3.43 -8.65 -8.13
CA ARG A 60 3.90 -9.85 -7.45
C ARG A 60 4.62 -9.48 -6.16
N ASN A 61 4.51 -10.35 -5.17
CA ASN A 61 5.30 -10.30 -3.95
C ASN A 61 6.13 -11.59 -3.88
N ASN A 62 7.45 -11.48 -4.02
CA ASN A 62 8.38 -12.59 -3.92
C ASN A 62 8.94 -12.75 -2.49
N GLY A 63 8.51 -11.87 -1.56
CA GLY A 63 8.96 -11.88 -0.18
C GLY A 63 8.09 -12.73 0.75
N PRO A 64 8.60 -13.00 1.96
CA PRO A 64 7.95 -13.91 2.92
C PRO A 64 6.75 -13.30 3.66
N ALA A 65 6.59 -11.96 3.66
CA ALA A 65 5.48 -11.31 4.34
C ALA A 65 4.39 -10.91 3.34
N ALA A 66 3.13 -11.22 3.67
CA ALA A 66 1.99 -10.74 2.89
C ALA A 66 1.85 -9.22 3.00
N VAL A 67 1.40 -8.59 1.93
CA VAL A 67 1.11 -7.15 1.82
C VAL A 67 -0.39 -6.98 1.68
N ALA A 68 -1.00 -6.21 2.58
CA ALA A 68 -2.45 -6.01 2.56
C ALA A 68 -2.92 -5.20 1.35
N ASP A 69 -2.12 -4.23 0.94
CA ASP A 69 -2.29 -3.43 -0.27
C ASP A 69 -0.97 -2.70 -0.56
N ALA A 70 -0.73 -2.39 -1.82
CA ALA A 70 0.34 -1.50 -2.24
C ALA A 70 -0.18 -0.58 -3.36
N THR A 71 0.55 0.48 -3.65
CA THR A 71 0.16 1.41 -4.72
C THR A 71 1.26 1.45 -5.77
N VAL A 72 0.91 1.09 -6.99
CA VAL A 72 1.76 1.26 -8.16
C VAL A 72 1.50 2.62 -8.80
N ARG A 73 2.57 3.29 -9.21
CA ARG A 73 2.56 4.50 -10.02
C ARG A 73 2.85 4.16 -11.47
N LEU A 74 2.01 4.66 -12.35
CA LEU A 74 2.18 4.61 -13.80
C LEU A 74 2.37 6.03 -14.29
N ARG A 75 3.53 6.35 -14.85
CA ARG A 75 3.86 7.70 -15.35
C ARG A 75 4.26 7.64 -16.80
N TRP A 76 3.62 8.47 -17.61
CA TRP A 76 3.89 8.60 -19.04
C TRP A 76 4.73 9.85 -19.35
N SER A 77 5.61 9.75 -20.32
CA SER A 77 6.37 10.92 -20.82
C SER A 77 5.47 11.95 -21.52
N ALA A 78 4.32 11.52 -22.05
CA ALA A 78 3.33 12.37 -22.68
C ALA A 78 2.21 12.78 -21.70
N VAL A 79 1.60 13.93 -21.96
CA VAL A 79 0.48 14.47 -21.17
C VAL A 79 -0.79 13.67 -21.46
N LEU A 80 -1.48 13.29 -20.41
CA LEU A 80 -2.78 12.61 -20.49
C LEU A 80 -3.88 13.62 -20.88
N ALA A 81 -4.85 13.18 -21.65
CA ALA A 81 -6.05 13.97 -21.95
C ALA A 81 -6.80 14.31 -20.64
N ASP A 82 -7.53 15.42 -20.65
CA ASP A 82 -8.16 15.95 -19.43
C ASP A 82 -9.17 14.98 -18.81
N ARG A 83 -9.89 14.25 -19.65
CA ARG A 83 -10.86 13.23 -19.22
C ARG A 83 -10.29 11.84 -19.42
N GLN A 84 -10.21 11.07 -18.33
CA GLN A 84 -9.81 9.68 -18.31
C GLN A 84 -10.95 8.81 -17.77
N GLN A 85 -11.06 7.58 -18.28
CA GLN A 85 -11.93 6.53 -17.73
C GLN A 85 -11.05 5.50 -17.06
N LEU A 86 -10.68 5.77 -15.80
CA LEU A 86 -9.83 4.88 -15.03
C LEU A 86 -10.67 3.75 -14.38
N PRO A 87 -10.10 2.55 -14.22
CA PRO A 87 -10.77 1.45 -13.52
C PRO A 87 -10.90 1.77 -12.02
N ALA A 88 -11.76 1.04 -11.34
CA ALA A 88 -11.86 1.09 -9.88
C ALA A 88 -10.48 0.79 -9.26
N GLY A 89 -10.15 1.51 -8.18
CA GLY A 89 -8.83 1.40 -7.53
C GLY A 89 -7.72 2.21 -8.18
N CYS A 90 -7.99 2.90 -9.31
CA CYS A 90 -7.03 3.80 -9.94
C CYS A 90 -7.51 5.25 -9.86
N VAL A 91 -6.57 6.17 -9.60
CA VAL A 91 -6.82 7.62 -9.55
C VAL A 91 -5.76 8.37 -10.34
N ARG A 92 -6.13 9.49 -10.94
CA ARG A 92 -5.18 10.39 -11.57
C ARG A 92 -4.48 11.22 -10.49
N GLU A 93 -3.15 11.19 -10.45
CA GLU A 93 -2.33 11.99 -9.54
C GLU A 93 -2.03 13.37 -10.13
N ASP A 94 -1.59 13.41 -11.38
CA ASP A 94 -1.27 14.62 -12.10
C ASP A 94 -1.59 14.52 -13.62
N ASP A 95 -1.01 15.39 -14.44
CA ASP A 95 -1.24 15.43 -15.90
C ASP A 95 -0.57 14.28 -16.67
N ARG A 96 0.28 13.47 -16.03
CA ARG A 96 1.05 12.38 -16.62
C ARG A 96 1.01 11.10 -15.81
N THR A 97 0.38 11.11 -14.63
CA THR A 97 0.53 10.05 -13.63
C THR A 97 -0.81 9.50 -13.17
N VAL A 98 -0.90 8.19 -13.08
CA VAL A 98 -2.01 7.44 -12.49
C VAL A 98 -1.46 6.55 -11.38
N LEU A 99 -2.14 6.54 -10.23
CA LEU A 99 -1.89 5.62 -9.12
C LEU A 99 -2.96 4.54 -9.12
N CYS A 100 -2.54 3.28 -8.92
CA CYS A 100 -3.46 2.15 -8.80
C CYS A 100 -3.12 1.30 -7.57
N GLY A 101 -4.12 0.91 -6.81
CA GLY A 101 -3.98 -0.11 -5.77
C GLY A 101 -3.73 -1.48 -6.39
N THR A 102 -2.89 -2.28 -5.76
CA THR A 102 -2.61 -3.66 -6.19
C THR A 102 -3.60 -4.66 -5.63
N GLY A 103 -4.34 -4.26 -4.57
CA GLY A 103 -5.01 -5.20 -3.69
C GLY A 103 -4.03 -6.03 -2.86
N ALA A 104 -4.56 -7.03 -2.17
CA ALA A 104 -3.77 -7.88 -1.30
C ALA A 104 -2.81 -8.78 -2.10
N LEU A 105 -1.56 -8.86 -1.65
CA LEU A 105 -0.52 -9.71 -2.21
C LEU A 105 -0.11 -10.74 -1.15
N ALA A 106 -0.37 -12.00 -1.40
CA ALA A 106 0.09 -13.08 -0.53
C ALA A 106 1.63 -13.13 -0.52
N ALA A 107 2.20 -13.69 0.54
CA ALA A 107 3.61 -14.04 0.55
C ALA A 107 3.92 -14.98 -0.62
N ASP A 108 5.00 -14.74 -1.31
CA ASP A 108 5.47 -15.49 -2.49
C ASP A 108 4.35 -15.67 -3.57
N GLY A 109 3.50 -14.65 -3.74
CA GLY A 109 2.29 -14.71 -4.55
C GLY A 109 2.17 -13.60 -5.60
N ALA A 110 1.35 -13.87 -6.62
CA ALA A 110 0.91 -12.88 -7.60
C ALA A 110 -0.45 -12.30 -7.20
N GLY A 111 -0.63 -11.00 -7.44
CA GLY A 111 -1.89 -10.30 -7.28
C GLY A 111 -2.77 -10.37 -8.52
N GLU A 112 -3.92 -9.72 -8.43
CA GLU A 112 -4.81 -9.55 -9.57
C GLU A 112 -4.20 -8.62 -10.61
N GLN A 113 -4.51 -8.87 -11.87
CA GLN A 113 -4.03 -8.05 -12.98
C GLN A 113 -4.72 -6.68 -12.98
N VAL A 114 -3.95 -5.63 -12.84
CA VAL A 114 -4.38 -4.25 -13.02
C VAL A 114 -4.38 -3.91 -14.51
N ARG A 115 -5.51 -3.42 -15.03
CA ARG A 115 -5.67 -3.01 -16.43
C ARG A 115 -6.01 -1.54 -16.48
N VAL A 116 -5.14 -0.74 -17.08
CA VAL A 116 -5.32 0.71 -17.20
C VAL A 116 -5.27 1.10 -18.66
N ALA A 117 -6.31 1.78 -19.13
CA ALA A 117 -6.31 2.39 -20.45
C ALA A 117 -6.39 3.91 -20.28
N VAL A 118 -5.43 4.62 -20.85
CA VAL A 118 -5.39 6.09 -20.84
C VAL A 118 -5.45 6.63 -22.26
N ARG A 119 -5.89 7.89 -22.37
CA ARG A 119 -5.74 8.69 -23.59
C ARG A 119 -4.70 9.76 -23.37
N LEU A 120 -3.84 9.92 -24.34
CA LEU A 120 -2.89 11.03 -24.41
C LEU A 120 -3.57 12.25 -25.01
N ARG A 121 -3.07 13.45 -24.68
CA ARG A 121 -3.55 14.71 -25.26
C ARG A 121 -3.20 14.82 -26.74
N GLU A 122 -2.06 14.25 -27.10
CA GLU A 122 -1.52 14.22 -28.46
C GLU A 122 -1.35 12.78 -28.95
N ARG A 123 -0.92 12.61 -30.21
CA ARG A 123 -0.61 11.31 -30.81
C ARG A 123 0.87 11.22 -31.11
N PRO A 124 1.72 11.02 -30.11
CA PRO A 124 3.14 10.83 -30.34
C PRO A 124 3.41 9.49 -31.01
N SER A 125 4.55 9.36 -31.71
CA SER A 125 4.99 8.09 -32.28
C SER A 125 5.48 7.10 -31.22
N GLU A 126 5.86 7.59 -30.05
CA GLU A 126 6.37 6.81 -28.92
C GLU A 126 6.05 7.47 -27.58
N VAL A 127 6.00 6.68 -26.54
CA VAL A 127 5.87 7.16 -25.17
C VAL A 127 6.72 6.30 -24.25
N MET A 128 7.39 6.92 -23.30
CA MET A 128 8.04 6.21 -22.20
C MET A 128 7.02 6.02 -21.07
N LEU A 129 6.86 4.79 -20.61
CA LEU A 129 6.09 4.43 -19.42
C LEU A 129 7.06 4.05 -18.31
N GLU A 130 6.99 4.75 -17.20
CA GLU A 130 7.65 4.41 -15.95
C GLU A 130 6.64 3.74 -15.04
N VAL A 131 7.02 2.60 -14.46
CA VAL A 131 6.23 1.85 -13.47
C VAL A 131 7.05 1.76 -12.20
N ASP A 132 6.52 2.23 -11.09
CA ASP A 132 7.22 2.12 -9.79
C ASP A 132 6.24 1.95 -8.62
N THR A 133 6.77 1.55 -7.47
CA THR A 133 6.01 1.49 -6.22
C THR A 133 5.91 2.88 -5.60
N ALA A 134 4.70 3.44 -5.55
CA ALA A 134 4.40 4.69 -4.85
C ALA A 134 4.26 4.47 -3.33
N TRP A 135 3.66 3.34 -2.93
CA TRP A 135 3.53 2.92 -1.54
C TRP A 135 3.57 1.39 -1.46
N ASN A 136 4.36 0.87 -0.54
CA ASN A 136 4.67 -0.56 -0.43
C ASN A 136 3.88 -1.30 0.67
N GLY A 137 2.80 -0.71 1.17
CA GLY A 137 2.01 -1.34 2.23
C GLY A 137 2.64 -1.25 3.64
N GLY A 138 3.71 -0.46 3.82
CA GLY A 138 4.41 -0.33 5.10
C GLY A 138 5.35 -1.49 5.42
N VAL A 139 5.70 -2.31 4.43
CA VAL A 139 6.67 -3.41 4.54
C VAL A 139 8.09 -2.94 4.18
N LEU A 140 9.09 -3.73 4.53
CA LEU A 140 10.47 -3.51 4.08
C LEU A 140 10.68 -4.25 2.76
N ASP A 141 10.94 -3.50 1.70
CA ASP A 141 11.38 -4.04 0.42
C ASP A 141 12.86 -3.70 0.22
N LYS A 142 13.70 -4.70 0.14
CA LYS A 142 15.15 -4.56 0.02
C LYS A 142 15.63 -4.58 -1.44
N ASP A 143 14.85 -5.15 -2.34
CA ASP A 143 15.19 -5.19 -3.76
C ASP A 143 14.26 -4.29 -4.57
N ARG A 144 14.67 -3.03 -4.69
CA ARG A 144 13.94 -2.02 -5.46
C ARG A 144 14.24 -2.06 -6.96
N SER A 145 14.98 -3.04 -7.45
CA SER A 145 15.35 -3.15 -8.86
C SER A 145 14.25 -3.75 -9.73
N ASN A 146 13.34 -4.54 -9.14
CA ASN A 146 12.24 -5.23 -9.81
C ASN A 146 10.87 -4.55 -9.64
N ASP A 147 10.80 -3.52 -8.78
CA ASP A 147 9.61 -2.70 -8.56
C ASP A 147 9.69 -1.32 -9.25
N ARG A 148 10.75 -1.08 -10.04
CA ARG A 148 10.94 0.13 -10.83
C ARG A 148 11.38 -0.22 -12.25
N LEU A 149 10.50 0.05 -13.20
CA LEU A 149 10.65 -0.36 -14.60
C LEU A 149 10.41 0.84 -15.51
N THR A 150 11.06 0.81 -16.67
CA THR A 150 10.84 1.79 -17.73
C THR A 150 10.71 1.06 -19.05
N VAL A 151 9.66 1.34 -19.80
CA VAL A 151 9.41 0.73 -21.10
C VAL A 151 9.10 1.80 -22.14
N LEU A 152 9.76 1.70 -23.30
CA LEU A 152 9.44 2.50 -24.48
C LEU A 152 8.33 1.79 -25.26
N VAL A 153 7.22 2.47 -25.48
CA VAL A 153 6.04 1.97 -26.18
C VAL A 153 5.89 2.78 -27.47
N LEU A 154 5.93 2.10 -28.61
CA LEU A 154 5.74 2.71 -29.92
C LEU A 154 4.28 2.64 -30.36
N ALA A 155 3.84 3.62 -31.16
CA ALA A 155 2.47 3.69 -31.70
C ALA A 155 2.26 2.74 -32.89
N THR A 156 2.71 1.50 -32.76
CA THR A 156 2.59 0.44 -33.76
C THR A 156 1.42 -0.50 -33.53
N GLY A 157 0.81 -0.43 -32.33
CA GLY A 157 -0.18 -1.40 -31.89
C GLY A 157 0.42 -2.70 -31.34
N ASP A 158 1.74 -2.81 -31.30
CA ASP A 158 2.42 -3.97 -30.75
C ASP A 158 2.45 -3.93 -29.21
N ALA A 159 2.59 -5.11 -28.60
CA ALA A 159 2.73 -5.23 -27.16
C ALA A 159 4.20 -5.22 -26.73
N TYR A 160 4.54 -4.31 -25.82
CA TYR A 160 5.87 -4.17 -25.23
C TYR A 160 5.83 -4.71 -23.80
N ALA A 161 6.51 -5.84 -23.58
CA ALA A 161 6.59 -6.49 -22.26
C ALA A 161 7.60 -5.81 -21.34
N PHE A 162 7.36 -5.91 -20.03
CA PHE A 162 8.25 -5.47 -18.95
C PHE A 162 8.14 -6.38 -17.72
#